data_b1a406561ec6626ed753aa347d4537a8
#
_entry.id   b1a406561ec6626ed753aa347d4537a8
#
_cell.length_a   1.000
_cell.length_b   1.000
_cell.length_c   1.000
_cell.angle_alpha   90.00
_cell.angle_beta   90.00
_cell.angle_gamma   90.00
#
_symmetry.space_group_name_H-M   'P 1'
#
loop_
_entity.id
_entity.type
_entity.pdbx_description
1 polymer ?
#
loop_
_entity_poly.entity_id
_entity_poly.type
_entity_poly.pdbx_seq_one_letter_code
_entity_poly.pdbx_strand_id
1 'polypeptide(L)'
;MFKNKNLLITGGTGSFGNAVLRRFLTSDIKEVRIFSRDEKKQDDMRKAFNNEKLKFYIGDVRDPQSISTAMRGVDYVFHAAALKQVPSCEFYPLEAVKTNVLGTENVLESAIFHNVSRVVCLSTDKAVYPINAMGISKAMMEKVIVAKSRNLEGTNTVISGTRYGNVMASRGSVIPLFIRQIIEDTPLTLTDPSMTRFMMTLDDAVDLVLHAFEHGSNGDIFVQKAPAATIEVMTQAILEIIGKPDHKVNVIGTRHGEKLFEALCSREEMFVAQDQGDYYRIPADNRDLNYAQYTEKGDKDLSAIEDYNSHNTERLDVEGMKTLLRKLDFMCEIEAGNLIVPEGV
;
A
#
# COMPACT_ATOMS: atom_id res chain seq x y z
N MET A 1 6.76 9.38 -20.05
CA MET A 1 7.60 8.42 -19.33
C MET A 1 7.34 6.99 -19.79
N PHE A 2 6.10 6.49 -19.81
CA PHE A 2 5.78 5.07 -20.05
C PHE A 2 5.55 4.67 -21.52
N LYS A 3 5.61 5.61 -22.48
CA LYS A 3 5.36 5.34 -23.89
C LYS A 3 6.33 4.28 -24.43
N ASN A 4 5.78 3.24 -25.04
CA ASN A 4 6.51 2.10 -25.59
C ASN A 4 7.35 1.30 -24.58
N LYS A 5 7.00 1.33 -23.29
CA LYS A 5 7.70 0.67 -22.19
C LYS A 5 6.98 -0.59 -21.71
N ASN A 6 7.72 -1.48 -21.07
CA ASN A 6 7.22 -2.72 -20.48
C ASN A 6 7.20 -2.59 -18.93
N LEU A 7 6.03 -2.80 -18.32
CA LEU A 7 5.83 -2.78 -16.88
C LEU A 7 5.59 -4.19 -16.35
N LEU A 8 6.30 -4.57 -15.30
CA LEU A 8 6.01 -5.79 -14.53
C LEU A 8 5.31 -5.40 -13.23
N ILE A 9 4.18 -6.05 -12.94
CA ILE A 9 3.44 -5.90 -11.68
C ILE A 9 3.49 -7.23 -10.94
N THR A 10 4.26 -7.32 -9.87
CA THR A 10 4.22 -8.49 -8.98
C THR A 10 3.03 -8.37 -8.02
N GLY A 11 2.35 -9.49 -7.75
CA GLY A 11 1.08 -9.43 -7.02
C GLY A 11 -0.05 -8.75 -7.80
N GLY A 12 0.07 -8.69 -9.13
CA GLY A 12 -0.82 -7.97 -10.03
C GLY A 12 -2.28 -8.44 -10.01
N THR A 13 -2.56 -9.63 -9.51
CA THR A 13 -3.93 -10.16 -9.33
C THR A 13 -4.61 -9.67 -8.04
N GLY A 14 -3.92 -8.89 -7.20
CA GLY A 14 -4.50 -8.26 -6.02
C GLY A 14 -5.24 -6.96 -6.36
N SER A 15 -6.03 -6.42 -5.42
CA SER A 15 -6.81 -5.17 -5.64
C SER A 15 -5.94 -4.02 -6.11
N PHE A 16 -4.79 -3.80 -5.46
CA PHE A 16 -3.88 -2.72 -5.82
C PHE A 16 -3.22 -2.94 -7.19
N GLY A 17 -2.73 -4.16 -7.46
CA GLY A 17 -2.15 -4.51 -8.76
C GLY A 17 -3.14 -4.32 -9.91
N ASN A 18 -4.43 -4.65 -9.70
CA ASN A 18 -5.51 -4.40 -10.64
C ASN A 18 -5.74 -2.91 -10.91
N ALA A 19 -5.71 -2.07 -9.87
CA ALA A 19 -5.90 -0.63 -10.05
C ALA A 19 -4.76 0.01 -10.84
N VAL A 20 -3.51 -0.34 -10.51
CA VAL A 20 -2.34 0.08 -11.27
C VAL A 20 -2.44 -0.40 -12.73
N LEU A 21 -2.82 -1.67 -12.94
CA LEU A 21 -3.06 -2.21 -14.28
C LEU A 21 -4.07 -1.37 -15.06
N ARG A 22 -5.25 -1.10 -14.51
CA ARG A 22 -6.31 -0.30 -15.18
C ARG A 22 -5.78 1.06 -15.63
N ARG A 23 -5.04 1.76 -14.76
CA ARG A 23 -4.42 3.06 -15.07
C ARG A 23 -3.43 2.95 -16.23
N PHE A 24 -2.60 1.91 -16.26
CA PHE A 24 -1.62 1.74 -17.33
C PHE A 24 -2.22 1.26 -18.66
N LEU A 25 -3.31 0.49 -18.66
CA LEU A 25 -3.96 0.05 -19.89
C LEU A 25 -4.52 1.20 -20.74
N THR A 26 -4.87 2.32 -20.12
CA THR A 26 -5.33 3.53 -20.81
C THR A 26 -4.17 4.40 -21.33
N SER A 27 -2.93 4.05 -20.99
CA SER A 27 -1.74 4.78 -21.42
C SER A 27 -1.09 4.21 -22.69
N ASP A 28 -0.05 4.90 -23.21
CA ASP A 28 0.75 4.46 -24.35
C ASP A 28 1.78 3.37 -23.98
N ILE A 29 1.55 2.63 -22.89
CA ILE A 29 2.42 1.52 -22.50
C ILE A 29 2.39 0.42 -23.55
N LYS A 30 3.52 -0.22 -23.79
CA LYS A 30 3.63 -1.31 -24.77
C LYS A 30 3.11 -2.63 -24.22
N GLU A 31 3.54 -2.99 -23.00
CA GLU A 31 3.22 -4.28 -22.40
C GLU A 31 3.11 -4.14 -20.88
N VAL A 32 2.13 -4.83 -20.27
CA VAL A 32 2.02 -4.99 -18.83
C VAL A 32 2.08 -6.48 -18.50
N ARG A 33 3.04 -6.87 -17.67
CA ARG A 33 3.22 -8.23 -17.19
C ARG A 33 2.63 -8.38 -15.79
N ILE A 34 1.74 -9.33 -15.64
CA ILE A 34 1.13 -9.71 -14.36
C ILE A 34 1.86 -10.95 -13.84
N PHE A 35 2.55 -10.79 -12.71
CA PHE A 35 3.28 -11.88 -12.07
C PHE A 35 2.62 -12.23 -10.74
N SER A 36 2.13 -13.45 -10.62
CA SER A 36 1.51 -13.96 -9.39
C SER A 36 1.49 -15.49 -9.35
N ARG A 37 1.25 -16.06 -8.18
CA ARG A 37 1.12 -17.52 -7.98
C ARG A 37 -0.24 -18.06 -8.37
N ASP A 38 -1.25 -17.20 -8.42
CA ASP A 38 -2.66 -17.59 -8.53
C ASP A 38 -3.07 -17.67 -10.00
N GLU A 39 -3.00 -18.89 -10.56
CA GLU A 39 -3.40 -19.19 -11.94
C GLU A 39 -4.87 -18.83 -12.20
N LYS A 40 -5.76 -19.16 -11.24
CA LYS A 40 -7.20 -18.91 -11.43
C LYS A 40 -7.49 -17.42 -11.58
N LYS A 41 -6.91 -16.57 -10.71
CA LYS A 41 -7.09 -15.12 -10.83
C LYS A 41 -6.45 -14.55 -12.08
N GLN A 42 -5.34 -15.11 -12.57
CA GLN A 42 -4.76 -14.71 -13.85
C GLN A 42 -5.67 -15.06 -15.02
N ASP A 43 -6.30 -16.23 -15.00
CA ASP A 43 -7.26 -16.64 -16.04
C ASP A 43 -8.51 -15.75 -16.05
N ASP A 44 -9.07 -15.47 -14.86
CA ASP A 44 -10.21 -14.56 -14.71
C ASP A 44 -9.86 -13.16 -15.23
N MET A 45 -8.68 -12.64 -14.86
CA MET A 45 -8.18 -11.34 -15.33
C MET A 45 -7.98 -11.32 -16.84
N ARG A 46 -7.41 -12.38 -17.43
CA ARG A 46 -7.23 -12.51 -18.88
C ARG A 46 -8.57 -12.40 -19.61
N LYS A 47 -9.60 -13.11 -19.12
CA LYS A 47 -10.95 -13.10 -19.68
C LYS A 47 -11.63 -11.73 -19.51
N ALA A 48 -11.50 -11.13 -18.33
CA ALA A 48 -12.14 -9.85 -18.00
C ALA A 48 -11.57 -8.67 -18.81
N PHE A 49 -10.26 -8.60 -18.97
CA PHE A 49 -9.62 -7.48 -19.67
C PHE A 49 -9.50 -7.69 -21.18
N ASN A 50 -9.33 -8.93 -21.63
CA ASN A 50 -9.19 -9.31 -23.05
C ASN A 50 -8.33 -8.31 -23.86
N ASN A 51 -7.11 -8.01 -23.38
CA ASN A 51 -6.26 -6.96 -23.90
C ASN A 51 -4.88 -7.52 -24.29
N GLU A 52 -4.46 -7.27 -25.52
CA GLU A 52 -3.21 -7.81 -26.10
C GLU A 52 -1.94 -7.29 -25.41
N LYS A 53 -2.00 -6.12 -24.78
CA LYS A 53 -0.88 -5.57 -23.99
C LYS A 53 -0.58 -6.40 -22.73
N LEU A 54 -1.54 -7.25 -22.27
CA LEU A 54 -1.38 -8.04 -21.06
C LEU A 54 -0.65 -9.34 -21.32
N LYS A 55 0.36 -9.60 -20.48
CA LYS A 55 1.08 -10.89 -20.44
C LYS A 55 1.05 -11.42 -19.01
N PHE A 56 0.80 -12.70 -18.88
CA PHE A 56 0.63 -13.36 -17.59
C PHE A 56 1.77 -14.33 -17.33
N TYR A 57 2.38 -14.21 -16.16
CA TYR A 57 3.48 -15.04 -15.69
C TYR A 57 3.08 -15.68 -14.35
N ILE A 58 2.97 -16.99 -14.34
CA ILE A 58 2.78 -17.75 -13.09
C ILE A 58 4.14 -17.90 -12.44
N GLY A 59 4.27 -17.47 -11.20
CA GLY A 59 5.52 -17.55 -10.46
C GLY A 59 5.44 -17.01 -9.04
N ASP A 60 6.47 -17.28 -8.27
CA ASP A 60 6.60 -16.87 -6.87
C ASP A 60 7.82 -15.94 -6.70
N VAL A 61 7.64 -14.78 -6.06
CA VAL A 61 8.74 -13.84 -5.75
C VAL A 61 9.80 -14.46 -4.83
N ARG A 62 9.46 -15.53 -4.12
CA ARG A 62 10.40 -16.30 -3.28
C ARG A 62 11.37 -17.14 -4.11
N ASP A 63 11.08 -17.35 -5.38
CA ASP A 63 11.94 -18.07 -6.33
C ASP A 63 12.65 -17.08 -7.27
N PRO A 64 13.99 -16.88 -7.11
CA PRO A 64 14.76 -15.98 -7.96
C PRO A 64 14.71 -16.31 -9.45
N GLN A 65 14.63 -17.60 -9.84
CA GLN A 65 14.62 -17.99 -11.24
C GLN A 65 13.27 -17.63 -11.89
N SER A 66 12.18 -17.83 -11.15
CA SER A 66 10.83 -17.50 -11.59
C SER A 66 10.72 -16.00 -11.90
N ILE A 67 11.15 -15.14 -10.96
CA ILE A 67 11.09 -13.68 -11.15
C ILE A 67 12.04 -13.21 -12.26
N SER A 68 13.25 -13.78 -12.37
CA SER A 68 14.21 -13.42 -13.40
C SER A 68 13.68 -13.69 -14.81
N THR A 69 12.92 -14.76 -15.00
CA THR A 69 12.29 -15.08 -16.28
C THR A 69 11.27 -14.00 -16.70
N ALA A 70 10.45 -13.53 -15.77
CA ALA A 70 9.46 -12.49 -16.02
C ALA A 70 10.08 -11.09 -16.21
N MET A 71 11.31 -10.87 -15.70
CA MET A 71 11.99 -9.58 -15.70
C MET A 71 12.66 -9.22 -17.04
N ARG A 72 12.90 -10.17 -17.94
CA ARG A 72 13.62 -9.94 -19.19
C ARG A 72 12.96 -8.87 -20.04
N GLY A 73 13.69 -7.78 -20.35
CA GLY A 73 13.19 -6.67 -21.18
C GLY A 73 12.11 -5.82 -20.51
N VAL A 74 12.01 -5.86 -19.18
CA VAL A 74 11.15 -4.97 -18.39
C VAL A 74 11.85 -3.63 -18.19
N ASP A 75 11.12 -2.53 -18.35
CA ASP A 75 11.61 -1.18 -18.09
C ASP A 75 11.25 -0.69 -16.68
N TYR A 76 10.06 -1.06 -16.19
CA TYR A 76 9.49 -0.61 -14.92
C TYR A 76 8.96 -1.79 -14.10
N VAL A 77 9.14 -1.76 -12.80
CA VAL A 77 8.59 -2.77 -11.88
C VAL A 77 7.76 -2.09 -10.80
N PHE A 78 6.52 -2.51 -10.66
CA PHE A 78 5.71 -2.25 -9.46
C PHE A 78 5.64 -3.52 -8.61
N HIS A 79 6.32 -3.50 -7.48
CA HIS A 79 6.39 -4.65 -6.58
C HIS A 79 5.33 -4.56 -5.48
N ALA A 80 4.19 -5.26 -5.69
CA ALA A 80 3.06 -5.29 -4.75
C ALA A 80 2.78 -6.69 -4.18
N ALA A 81 3.59 -7.70 -4.53
CA ALA A 81 3.46 -9.04 -3.96
C ALA A 81 3.85 -9.03 -2.49
N ALA A 82 2.92 -9.38 -1.60
CA ALA A 82 3.15 -9.43 -0.16
C ALA A 82 2.14 -10.32 0.56
N LEU A 83 2.49 -10.78 1.76
CA LEU A 83 1.52 -11.20 2.77
C LEU A 83 1.12 -9.97 3.59
N LYS A 84 -0.19 -9.69 3.67
CA LYS A 84 -0.71 -8.46 4.28
C LYS A 84 -1.70 -8.68 5.44
N GLN A 85 -2.15 -9.91 5.63
CA GLN A 85 -3.12 -10.22 6.69
C GLN A 85 -2.40 -10.38 8.02
N VAL A 86 -2.71 -9.52 9.00
CA VAL A 86 -2.07 -9.52 10.31
C VAL A 86 -2.18 -10.88 10.99
N PRO A 87 -3.38 -11.51 11.13
CA PRO A 87 -3.47 -12.80 11.79
C PRO A 87 -2.62 -13.89 11.12
N SER A 88 -2.65 -13.96 9.78
CA SER A 88 -1.87 -14.95 9.04
C SER A 88 -0.35 -14.76 9.24
N CYS A 89 0.12 -13.51 9.28
CA CYS A 89 1.53 -13.22 9.51
C CYS A 89 1.96 -13.53 10.97
N GLU A 90 1.07 -13.30 11.95
CA GLU A 90 1.34 -13.70 13.35
C GLU A 90 1.49 -15.22 13.49
N PHE A 91 0.64 -16.00 12.86
CA PHE A 91 0.73 -17.46 12.90
C PHE A 91 1.88 -18.02 12.04
N TYR A 92 2.23 -17.35 10.95
CA TYR A 92 3.26 -17.79 10.01
C TYR A 92 4.30 -16.69 9.73
N PRO A 93 5.03 -16.19 10.74
CA PRO A 93 5.93 -15.05 10.59
C PRO A 93 7.06 -15.31 9.59
N LEU A 94 7.57 -16.53 9.51
CA LEU A 94 8.60 -16.88 8.53
C LEU A 94 8.11 -16.82 7.09
N GLU A 95 6.84 -17.11 6.83
CA GLU A 95 6.26 -16.93 5.48
C GLU A 95 6.12 -15.44 5.12
N ALA A 96 5.84 -14.59 6.11
CA ALA A 96 5.89 -13.14 5.93
C ALA A 96 7.32 -12.67 5.61
N VAL A 97 8.33 -13.13 6.31
CA VAL A 97 9.75 -12.84 6.02
C VAL A 97 10.14 -13.31 4.62
N LYS A 98 9.84 -14.57 4.27
CA LYS A 98 10.18 -15.12 2.96
C LYS A 98 9.53 -14.33 1.81
N THR A 99 8.28 -13.88 1.99
CA THR A 99 7.55 -13.18 0.92
C THR A 99 7.87 -11.69 0.91
N ASN A 100 7.75 -11.02 2.07
CA ASN A 100 7.85 -9.56 2.14
C ASN A 100 9.31 -9.07 2.14
N VAL A 101 10.23 -9.83 2.74
CA VAL A 101 11.65 -9.44 2.86
C VAL A 101 12.47 -10.09 1.75
N LEU A 102 12.59 -11.44 1.76
CA LEU A 102 13.42 -12.15 0.80
C LEU A 102 12.84 -12.10 -0.61
N GLY A 103 11.50 -12.11 -0.75
CA GLY A 103 10.84 -11.92 -2.04
C GLY A 103 11.12 -10.55 -2.65
N THR A 104 11.16 -9.50 -1.83
CA THR A 104 11.55 -8.15 -2.28
C THR A 104 13.03 -8.13 -2.69
N GLU A 105 13.91 -8.73 -1.89
CA GLU A 105 15.33 -8.87 -2.24
C GLU A 105 15.51 -9.53 -3.63
N ASN A 106 14.83 -10.66 -3.89
CA ASN A 106 14.87 -11.34 -5.18
C ASN A 106 14.39 -10.48 -6.35
N VAL A 107 13.32 -9.70 -6.13
CA VAL A 107 12.79 -8.78 -7.15
C VAL A 107 13.80 -7.68 -7.45
N LEU A 108 14.40 -7.08 -6.43
CA LEU A 108 15.40 -6.01 -6.58
C LEU A 108 16.67 -6.51 -7.26
N GLU A 109 17.21 -7.66 -6.85
CA GLU A 109 18.38 -8.29 -7.50
C GLU A 109 18.11 -8.59 -8.98
N SER A 110 16.93 -9.16 -9.28
CA SER A 110 16.54 -9.44 -10.65
C SER A 110 16.38 -8.16 -11.47
N ALA A 111 15.82 -7.09 -10.90
CA ALA A 111 15.67 -5.82 -11.58
C ALA A 111 17.02 -5.17 -11.90
N ILE A 112 17.96 -5.20 -10.98
CA ILE A 112 19.34 -4.72 -11.17
C ILE A 112 20.03 -5.52 -12.27
N PHE A 113 19.96 -6.85 -12.17
CA PHE A 113 20.60 -7.76 -13.14
C PHE A 113 20.07 -7.53 -14.58
N HIS A 114 18.79 -7.24 -14.74
CA HIS A 114 18.14 -7.01 -16.03
C HIS A 114 18.12 -5.52 -16.46
N ASN A 115 18.82 -4.63 -15.74
CA ASN A 115 18.88 -3.19 -16.01
C ASN A 115 17.50 -2.52 -16.12
N VAL A 116 16.59 -2.89 -15.23
CA VAL A 116 15.28 -2.23 -15.11
C VAL A 116 15.50 -0.76 -14.74
N SER A 117 14.83 0.14 -15.42
CA SER A 117 15.04 1.58 -15.20
C SER A 117 14.54 2.04 -13.84
N ARG A 118 13.35 1.58 -13.39
CA ARG A 118 12.78 1.99 -12.11
C ARG A 118 12.00 0.86 -11.45
N VAL A 119 12.17 0.74 -10.15
CA VAL A 119 11.41 -0.18 -9.29
C VAL A 119 10.72 0.64 -8.20
N VAL A 120 9.41 0.46 -8.05
CA VAL A 120 8.63 1.00 -6.93
C VAL A 120 8.10 -0.15 -6.10
N CYS A 121 8.47 -0.19 -4.82
CA CYS A 121 8.03 -1.21 -3.86
C CYS A 121 6.93 -0.67 -2.96
N LEU A 122 5.88 -1.47 -2.80
CA LEU A 122 4.70 -1.10 -2.03
C LEU A 122 4.87 -1.42 -0.54
N SER A 123 4.87 -0.38 0.32
CA SER A 123 4.86 -0.51 1.78
C SER A 123 3.51 -0.07 2.40
N THR A 124 3.49 0.25 3.67
CA THR A 124 2.27 0.50 4.45
C THR A 124 2.58 1.32 5.71
N ASP A 125 1.59 2.04 6.25
CA ASP A 125 1.60 2.67 7.57
C ASP A 125 2.03 1.73 8.71
N LYS A 126 1.72 0.44 8.58
CA LYS A 126 2.05 -0.58 9.59
C LYS A 126 3.54 -0.90 9.69
N ALA A 127 4.35 -0.41 8.73
CA ALA A 127 5.82 -0.46 8.80
C ALA A 127 6.40 0.59 9.76
N VAL A 128 5.63 1.64 10.10
CA VAL A 128 6.02 2.67 11.05
C VAL A 128 5.63 2.26 12.46
N TYR A 129 6.59 2.23 13.39
CA TYR A 129 6.38 1.72 14.75
C TYR A 129 5.63 0.38 14.78
N PRO A 130 6.16 -0.67 14.12
CA PRO A 130 5.45 -1.92 13.90
C PRO A 130 5.23 -2.69 15.21
N ILE A 131 4.00 -3.18 15.42
CA ILE A 131 3.60 -3.96 16.61
C ILE A 131 3.19 -5.39 16.28
N ASN A 132 3.20 -5.77 15.01
CA ASN A 132 2.81 -7.11 14.56
C ASN A 132 3.78 -7.63 13.48
N ALA A 133 3.80 -8.94 13.25
CA ALA A 133 4.72 -9.61 12.33
C ALA A 133 4.62 -9.08 10.89
N MET A 134 3.41 -8.72 10.43
CA MET A 134 3.23 -8.14 9.11
C MET A 134 3.93 -6.77 9.02
N GLY A 135 3.68 -5.87 9.97
CA GLY A 135 4.34 -4.56 10.03
C GLY A 135 5.86 -4.66 10.16
N ILE A 136 6.36 -5.57 11.04
CA ILE A 136 7.80 -5.83 11.20
C ILE A 136 8.43 -6.29 9.89
N SER A 137 7.79 -7.22 9.17
CA SER A 137 8.30 -7.69 7.88
C SER A 137 8.32 -6.59 6.81
N LYS A 138 7.33 -5.68 6.82
CA LYS A 138 7.29 -4.52 5.92
C LYS A 138 8.32 -3.46 6.30
N ALA A 139 8.54 -3.19 7.58
CA ALA A 139 9.61 -2.32 8.04
C ALA A 139 10.99 -2.85 7.61
N MET A 140 11.23 -4.16 7.75
CA MET A 140 12.45 -4.79 7.26
C MET A 140 12.57 -4.71 5.74
N MET A 141 11.48 -4.89 5.01
CA MET A 141 11.46 -4.70 3.55
C MET A 141 11.93 -3.29 3.15
N GLU A 142 11.48 -2.24 3.83
CA GLU A 142 11.94 -0.88 3.57
C GLU A 142 13.45 -0.71 3.82
N LYS A 143 13.99 -1.36 4.87
CA LYS A 143 15.45 -1.37 5.10
C LYS A 143 16.21 -2.09 3.98
N VAL A 144 15.64 -3.16 3.41
CA VAL A 144 16.21 -3.85 2.24
C VAL A 144 16.20 -2.92 1.02
N ILE A 145 15.12 -2.18 0.76
CA ILE A 145 15.04 -1.20 -0.33
C ILE A 145 16.16 -0.17 -0.21
N VAL A 146 16.32 0.44 0.97
CA VAL A 146 17.35 1.45 1.22
C VAL A 146 18.75 0.84 1.12
N ALA A 147 18.98 -0.36 1.67
CA ALA A 147 20.27 -1.03 1.60
C ALA A 147 20.67 -1.36 0.16
N LYS A 148 19.74 -1.86 -0.66
CA LYS A 148 19.99 -2.14 -2.08
C LYS A 148 20.29 -0.88 -2.88
N SER A 149 19.61 0.21 -2.59
CA SER A 149 19.79 1.48 -3.30
C SER A 149 21.20 2.08 -3.15
N ARG A 150 21.94 1.68 -2.10
CA ARG A 150 23.33 2.11 -1.87
C ARG A 150 24.35 1.41 -2.79
N ASN A 151 24.03 0.25 -3.33
CA ASN A 151 24.94 -0.60 -4.10
C ASN A 151 24.59 -0.65 -5.59
N LEU A 152 24.21 0.49 -6.17
CA LEU A 152 23.78 0.60 -7.57
C LEU A 152 24.83 1.24 -8.49
N GLU A 153 26.09 1.32 -8.05
CA GLU A 153 27.17 1.84 -8.89
C GLU A 153 27.26 1.08 -10.22
N GLY A 154 27.35 1.81 -11.32
CA GLY A 154 27.41 1.24 -12.67
C GLY A 154 26.06 0.74 -13.23
N THR A 155 24.95 0.95 -12.53
CA THR A 155 23.60 0.65 -13.04
C THR A 155 22.78 1.92 -13.24
N ASN A 156 21.76 1.84 -14.12
CA ASN A 156 20.78 2.92 -14.30
C ASN A 156 19.48 2.65 -13.54
N THR A 157 19.45 1.65 -12.68
CA THR A 157 18.25 1.26 -11.93
C THR A 157 18.01 2.22 -10.77
N VAL A 158 16.81 2.78 -10.68
CA VAL A 158 16.35 3.56 -9.53
C VAL A 158 15.37 2.71 -8.72
N ILE A 159 15.62 2.57 -7.43
CA ILE A 159 14.80 1.80 -6.49
C ILE A 159 14.18 2.77 -5.48
N SER A 160 12.86 2.76 -5.34
CA SER A 160 12.13 3.57 -4.37
C SER A 160 10.97 2.78 -3.75
N GLY A 161 10.39 3.31 -2.70
CA GLY A 161 9.22 2.74 -2.04
C GLY A 161 8.07 3.73 -1.94
N THR A 162 6.86 3.21 -1.72
CA THR A 162 5.68 4.01 -1.40
C THR A 162 5.06 3.50 -0.12
N ARG A 163 4.62 4.41 0.74
CA ARG A 163 3.95 4.12 2.01
C ARG A 163 2.62 4.84 2.05
N TYR A 164 1.55 4.13 2.34
CA TYR A 164 0.20 4.66 2.38
C TYR A 164 -0.58 4.07 3.56
N GLY A 165 -1.66 4.77 3.96
CA GLY A 165 -2.57 4.34 5.01
C GLY A 165 -3.58 3.29 4.55
N ASN A 166 -4.76 3.31 5.16
CA ASN A 166 -5.82 2.39 4.80
C ASN A 166 -6.44 2.78 3.46
N VAL A 167 -6.33 1.90 2.46
CA VAL A 167 -7.08 2.04 1.20
C VAL A 167 -8.49 1.55 1.43
N MET A 168 -9.45 2.47 1.27
CA MET A 168 -10.87 2.18 1.46
C MET A 168 -11.35 1.07 0.53
N ALA A 169 -12.26 0.23 1.03
CA ALA A 169 -12.86 -0.86 0.28
C ALA A 169 -11.89 -1.89 -0.33
N SER A 170 -10.63 -1.91 0.15
CA SER A 170 -9.73 -3.00 -0.24
C SER A 170 -10.22 -4.33 0.33
N ARG A 171 -9.87 -5.43 -0.35
CA ARG A 171 -10.29 -6.78 0.04
C ARG A 171 -9.98 -7.08 1.51
N GLY A 172 -10.99 -7.53 2.27
CA GLY A 172 -10.90 -7.82 3.70
C GLY A 172 -10.82 -6.57 4.59
N SER A 173 -11.28 -5.40 4.10
CA SER A 173 -11.34 -4.15 4.88
C SER A 173 -12.71 -3.97 5.56
N VAL A 174 -12.76 -3.02 6.49
CA VAL A 174 -13.91 -2.79 7.37
C VAL A 174 -15.15 -2.26 6.63
N ILE A 175 -14.98 -1.45 5.59
CA ILE A 175 -16.12 -0.86 4.85
C ILE A 175 -17.00 -1.93 4.21
N PRO A 176 -16.46 -2.89 3.39
CA PRO A 176 -17.25 -3.99 2.87
C PRO A 176 -17.88 -4.87 3.96
N LEU A 177 -17.19 -5.09 5.08
CA LEU A 177 -17.74 -5.85 6.21
C LEU A 177 -18.98 -5.15 6.79
N PHE A 178 -18.91 -3.84 7.03
CA PHE A 178 -20.04 -3.08 7.56
C PHE A 178 -21.24 -3.08 6.60
N ILE A 179 -20.99 -2.88 5.32
CA ILE A 179 -22.05 -2.95 4.31
C ILE A 179 -22.74 -4.31 4.32
N ARG A 180 -21.96 -5.41 4.37
CA ARG A 180 -22.53 -6.76 4.48
C ARG A 180 -23.37 -6.89 5.74
N GLN A 181 -22.87 -6.50 6.91
CA GLN A 181 -23.61 -6.58 8.16
C GLN A 181 -24.92 -5.79 8.11
N ILE A 182 -24.93 -4.62 7.47
CA ILE A 182 -26.15 -3.81 7.29
C ILE A 182 -27.15 -4.50 6.35
N ILE A 183 -26.68 -5.11 5.27
CA ILE A 183 -27.54 -5.82 4.30
C ILE A 183 -28.15 -7.08 4.95
N GLU A 184 -27.36 -7.82 5.71
CA GLU A 184 -27.78 -9.03 6.43
C GLU A 184 -28.58 -8.73 7.71
N ASP A 185 -28.81 -7.46 8.02
CA ASP A 185 -29.48 -6.97 9.24
C ASP A 185 -28.84 -7.50 10.55
N THR A 186 -27.51 -7.70 10.51
CA THR A 186 -26.71 -8.09 11.68
C THR A 186 -26.03 -6.88 12.31
N PRO A 187 -25.84 -6.84 13.63
CA PRO A 187 -25.21 -5.69 14.29
C PRO A 187 -23.80 -5.41 13.73
N LEU A 188 -23.47 -4.13 13.51
CA LEU A 188 -22.11 -3.74 13.20
C LEU A 188 -21.18 -4.06 14.36
N THR A 189 -19.97 -4.53 14.05
CA THR A 189 -18.95 -4.84 15.06
C THR A 189 -17.81 -3.84 15.00
N LEU A 190 -17.77 -2.88 15.96
CA LEU A 190 -16.70 -1.89 16.11
C LEU A 190 -15.69 -2.36 17.17
N THR A 191 -14.41 -2.17 16.88
CA THR A 191 -13.37 -2.44 17.88
C THR A 191 -13.31 -1.34 18.93
N ASP A 192 -13.01 -0.12 18.53
CA ASP A 192 -13.02 1.08 19.36
C ASP A 192 -13.48 2.27 18.51
N PRO A 193 -14.56 2.96 18.87
CA PRO A 193 -15.09 4.10 18.09
C PRO A 193 -14.09 5.24 17.91
N SER A 194 -13.20 5.45 18.89
CA SER A 194 -12.22 6.54 18.91
C SER A 194 -10.97 6.26 18.04
N MET A 195 -10.74 5.02 17.62
CA MET A 195 -9.64 4.69 16.72
C MET A 195 -9.67 5.53 15.47
N THR A 196 -8.52 6.03 15.07
CA THR A 196 -8.40 6.78 13.82
C THR A 196 -7.66 5.98 12.75
N ARG A 197 -8.08 6.18 11.52
CA ARG A 197 -7.42 5.59 10.35
C ARG A 197 -7.29 6.64 9.26
N PHE A 198 -6.17 6.63 8.55
CA PHE A 198 -6.06 7.38 7.31
C PHE A 198 -7.07 6.84 6.29
N MET A 199 -7.69 7.75 5.55
CA MET A 199 -8.70 7.43 4.54
C MET A 199 -8.20 7.86 3.18
N MET A 200 -8.04 6.89 2.27
CA MET A 200 -7.65 7.17 0.90
C MET A 200 -8.33 6.23 -0.07
N THR A 201 -8.52 6.69 -1.28
CA THR A 201 -9.05 5.88 -2.37
C THR A 201 -7.93 5.02 -3.00
N LEU A 202 -8.35 4.06 -3.81
CA LEU A 202 -7.41 3.25 -4.58
C LEU A 202 -6.72 4.09 -5.68
N ASP A 203 -7.41 5.10 -6.22
CA ASP A 203 -6.85 6.03 -7.21
C ASP A 203 -5.76 6.91 -6.59
N ASP A 204 -5.97 7.46 -5.39
CA ASP A 204 -4.94 8.22 -4.66
C ASP A 204 -3.67 7.36 -4.47
N ALA A 205 -3.87 6.09 -4.14
CA ALA A 205 -2.75 5.16 -3.96
C ALA A 205 -2.02 4.85 -5.27
N VAL A 206 -2.73 4.81 -6.40
CA VAL A 206 -2.12 4.66 -7.74
C VAL A 206 -1.35 5.92 -8.13
N ASP A 207 -1.89 7.11 -7.84
CA ASP A 207 -1.23 8.38 -8.12
C ASP A 207 0.09 8.51 -7.33
N LEU A 208 0.14 8.05 -6.07
CA LEU A 208 1.37 7.94 -5.31
C LEU A 208 2.42 7.05 -6.00
N VAL A 209 2.00 5.91 -6.58
CA VAL A 209 2.93 5.03 -7.32
C VAL A 209 3.46 5.71 -8.59
N LEU A 210 2.60 6.43 -9.33
CA LEU A 210 3.02 7.21 -10.50
C LEU A 210 3.99 8.31 -10.11
N HIS A 211 3.72 9.05 -9.04
CA HIS A 211 4.60 10.06 -8.48
C HIS A 211 5.98 9.48 -8.12
N ALA A 212 6.00 8.31 -7.45
CA ALA A 212 7.25 7.65 -7.10
C ALA A 212 8.04 7.18 -8.34
N PHE A 213 7.35 6.71 -9.40
CA PHE A 213 8.02 6.40 -10.67
C PHE A 213 8.64 7.64 -11.33
N GLU A 214 7.97 8.79 -11.25
CA GLU A 214 8.41 10.01 -11.92
C GLU A 214 9.53 10.74 -11.16
N HIS A 215 9.39 10.86 -9.85
CA HIS A 215 10.21 11.72 -9.01
C HIS A 215 11.21 10.97 -8.11
N GLY A 216 11.13 9.63 -8.04
CA GLY A 216 11.96 8.83 -7.13
C GLY A 216 13.44 8.88 -7.46
N SER A 217 14.25 9.01 -6.41
CA SER A 217 15.68 8.75 -6.39
C SER A 217 15.95 7.47 -5.58
N ASN A 218 17.18 6.98 -5.65
CA ASN A 218 17.54 5.73 -4.98
C ASN A 218 17.33 5.76 -3.47
N GLY A 219 16.52 4.81 -2.99
CA GLY A 219 16.18 4.61 -1.60
C GLY A 219 15.10 5.56 -1.04
N ASP A 220 14.53 6.45 -1.85
CA ASP A 220 13.43 7.30 -1.42
C ASP A 220 12.20 6.48 -1.03
N ILE A 221 11.49 6.95 -0.01
CA ILE A 221 10.15 6.47 0.32
C ILE A 221 9.18 7.64 0.22
N PHE A 222 8.18 7.50 -0.65
CA PHE A 222 7.10 8.47 -0.79
C PHE A 222 5.92 8.08 0.08
N VAL A 223 5.36 9.07 0.75
CA VAL A 223 4.25 8.92 1.69
C VAL A 223 3.08 9.76 1.24
N GLN A 224 1.91 9.15 1.09
CA GLN A 224 0.67 9.86 0.79
C GLN A 224 0.22 10.67 2.01
N LYS A 225 0.01 11.96 1.84
CA LYS A 225 -0.75 12.75 2.80
C LYS A 225 -2.23 12.44 2.62
N ALA A 226 -2.87 11.96 3.66
CA ALA A 226 -4.27 11.59 3.60
C ALA A 226 -5.02 12.13 4.81
N PRO A 227 -6.29 12.52 4.65
CA PRO A 227 -7.14 12.82 5.80
C PRO A 227 -7.41 11.56 6.61
N ALA A 228 -7.84 11.74 7.85
CA ALA A 228 -8.22 10.64 8.72
C ALA A 228 -9.63 10.82 9.29
N ALA A 229 -10.26 9.71 9.61
CA ALA A 229 -11.53 9.69 10.36
C ALA A 229 -11.45 8.73 11.53
N THR A 230 -12.30 8.95 12.53
CA THR A 230 -12.56 7.91 13.54
C THR A 230 -13.40 6.79 12.92
N ILE A 231 -13.33 5.60 13.51
CA ILE A 231 -14.19 4.49 13.12
C ILE A 231 -15.66 4.86 13.34
N GLU A 232 -15.97 5.64 14.40
CA GLU A 232 -17.31 6.17 14.65
C GLU A 232 -17.84 7.05 13.52
N VAL A 233 -17.07 8.06 13.10
CA VAL A 233 -17.43 8.96 11.97
C VAL A 233 -17.63 8.17 10.69
N MET A 234 -16.74 7.24 10.39
CA MET A 234 -16.87 6.37 9.20
C MET A 234 -18.13 5.52 9.27
N THR A 235 -18.43 4.93 10.43
CA THR A 235 -19.63 4.12 10.65
C THR A 235 -20.90 4.94 10.45
N GLN A 236 -20.97 6.12 11.07
CA GLN A 236 -22.10 7.03 10.94
C GLN A 236 -22.31 7.44 9.47
N ALA A 237 -21.25 7.80 8.76
CA ALA A 237 -21.32 8.17 7.35
C ALA A 237 -21.88 7.03 6.48
N ILE A 238 -21.45 5.78 6.71
CA ILE A 238 -21.97 4.60 6.00
C ILE A 238 -23.47 4.40 6.30
N LEU A 239 -23.86 4.45 7.57
CA LEU A 239 -25.25 4.25 7.99
C LEU A 239 -26.20 5.32 7.40
N GLU A 240 -25.73 6.57 7.35
CA GLU A 240 -26.52 7.66 6.75
C GLU A 240 -26.63 7.53 5.23
N ILE A 241 -25.56 7.14 4.52
CA ILE A 241 -25.63 6.90 3.06
C ILE A 241 -26.62 5.76 2.73
N ILE A 242 -26.62 4.69 3.55
CA ILE A 242 -27.51 3.53 3.35
C ILE A 242 -28.94 3.82 3.82
N GLY A 243 -29.19 4.91 4.54
CA GLY A 243 -30.53 5.27 5.08
C GLY A 243 -30.94 4.43 6.29
N LYS A 244 -29.98 3.90 7.05
CA LYS A 244 -30.23 3.09 8.28
C LYS A 244 -29.50 3.68 9.51
N PRO A 245 -29.77 4.96 9.91
CA PRO A 245 -29.03 5.63 10.98
C PRO A 245 -29.17 4.93 12.34
N ASP A 246 -30.28 4.23 12.59
CA ASP A 246 -30.58 3.55 13.86
C ASP A 246 -30.11 2.09 13.89
N HIS A 247 -29.30 1.66 12.92
CA HIS A 247 -28.80 0.29 12.85
C HIS A 247 -27.93 -0.04 14.07
N LYS A 248 -28.12 -1.24 14.63
CA LYS A 248 -27.45 -1.65 15.87
C LYS A 248 -25.93 -1.74 15.71
N VAL A 249 -25.19 -1.14 16.63
CA VAL A 249 -23.74 -1.14 16.70
C VAL A 249 -23.28 -1.80 18.01
N ASN A 250 -22.41 -2.78 17.92
CA ASN A 250 -21.76 -3.45 19.05
C ASN A 250 -20.28 -3.08 19.12
N VAL A 251 -19.85 -2.50 20.23
CA VAL A 251 -18.43 -2.25 20.49
C VAL A 251 -17.82 -3.51 21.10
N ILE A 252 -16.83 -4.11 20.42
CA ILE A 252 -16.22 -5.40 20.80
C ILE A 252 -14.87 -5.25 21.50
N GLY A 253 -14.30 -4.03 21.54
CA GLY A 253 -12.96 -3.77 22.08
C GLY A 253 -11.84 -3.96 21.07
N THR A 254 -10.65 -3.46 21.41
CA THR A 254 -9.44 -3.50 20.57
C THR A 254 -8.95 -4.93 20.40
N ARG A 255 -8.61 -5.31 19.16
CA ARG A 255 -8.06 -6.63 18.84
C ARG A 255 -6.55 -6.65 19.05
N HIS A 256 -5.99 -7.85 19.21
CA HIS A 256 -4.53 -8.04 19.27
C HIS A 256 -3.85 -7.50 18.01
N GLY A 257 -2.78 -6.72 18.18
CA GLY A 257 -2.02 -6.16 17.07
C GLY A 257 -2.67 -4.97 16.35
N GLU A 258 -3.75 -4.41 16.89
CA GLU A 258 -4.36 -3.17 16.40
C GLU A 258 -3.87 -1.96 17.20
N LYS A 259 -3.55 -0.86 16.51
CA LYS A 259 -3.18 0.43 17.10
C LYS A 259 -4.41 1.33 17.25
N LEU A 260 -4.42 2.23 18.23
CA LEU A 260 -5.43 3.28 18.36
C LEU A 260 -5.36 4.28 17.20
N PHE A 261 -4.17 4.56 16.70
CA PHE A 261 -3.91 5.40 15.53
C PHE A 261 -2.77 4.82 14.70
N GLU A 262 -2.69 5.17 13.44
CA GLU A 262 -1.61 4.76 12.54
C GLU A 262 -0.68 5.93 12.25
N ALA A 263 0.62 5.65 12.14
CA ALA A 263 1.62 6.63 11.73
C ALA A 263 2.11 6.32 10.30
N LEU A 264 2.32 7.35 9.49
CA LEU A 264 2.87 7.24 8.14
C LEU A 264 4.33 7.67 8.06
N CYS A 265 4.77 8.57 8.96
CA CYS A 265 6.18 8.90 9.13
C CYS A 265 6.54 8.89 10.61
N SER A 266 7.70 8.37 10.95
CA SER A 266 8.25 8.51 12.29
C SER A 266 8.77 9.93 12.52
N ARG A 267 9.04 10.28 13.77
CA ARG A 267 9.65 11.57 14.12
C ARG A 267 10.98 11.81 13.39
N GLU A 268 11.81 10.79 13.34
CA GLU A 268 13.12 10.85 12.67
C GLU A 268 12.97 11.02 11.16
N GLU A 269 11.95 10.39 10.56
CA GLU A 269 11.64 10.56 9.15
C GLU A 269 11.09 11.95 8.86
N MET A 270 10.22 12.51 9.71
CA MET A 270 9.68 13.86 9.56
C MET A 270 10.77 14.92 9.63
N PHE A 271 11.83 14.71 10.40
CA PHE A 271 12.98 15.62 10.48
C PHE A 271 13.68 15.81 9.12
N VAL A 272 13.72 14.77 8.29
CA VAL A 272 14.40 14.81 6.97
C VAL A 272 13.42 14.83 5.81
N ALA A 273 12.12 14.68 6.09
CA ALA A 273 11.09 14.62 5.06
C ALA A 273 10.98 15.93 4.28
N GLN A 274 10.81 15.81 2.99
CA GLN A 274 10.58 16.92 2.07
C GLN A 274 9.10 16.98 1.70
N ASP A 275 8.49 18.11 1.93
CA ASP A 275 7.10 18.36 1.54
C ASP A 275 7.01 18.59 0.03
N GLN A 276 6.22 17.76 -0.65
CA GLN A 276 5.96 17.81 -2.10
C GLN A 276 4.45 17.98 -2.39
N GLY A 277 3.76 18.79 -1.61
CA GLY A 277 2.32 19.02 -1.77
C GLY A 277 1.51 17.86 -1.19
N ASP A 278 0.95 17.00 -2.02
CA ASP A 278 0.14 15.86 -1.58
C ASP A 278 0.97 14.70 -1.00
N TYR A 279 2.31 14.81 -1.08
CA TYR A 279 3.22 13.74 -0.66
C TYR A 279 4.33 14.27 0.25
N TYR A 280 4.82 13.40 1.14
CA TYR A 280 6.15 13.54 1.73
C TYR A 280 7.14 12.64 0.99
N ARG A 281 8.32 13.16 0.70
CA ARG A 281 9.47 12.38 0.27
C ARG A 281 10.40 12.19 1.46
N ILE A 282 10.63 10.96 1.86
CA ILE A 282 11.64 10.59 2.86
C ILE A 282 12.89 10.17 2.08
N PRO A 283 13.97 10.96 2.09
CA PRO A 283 15.21 10.61 1.38
C PRO A 283 15.87 9.40 2.03
N ALA A 284 16.63 8.65 1.24
CA ALA A 284 17.41 7.53 1.75
C ALA A 284 18.42 8.00 2.82
N ASP A 285 18.59 7.19 3.85
CA ASP A 285 19.71 7.34 4.78
C ASP A 285 21.00 6.87 4.09
N ASN A 286 21.78 7.84 3.61
CA ASN A 286 23.04 7.62 2.88
C ASN A 286 24.27 7.65 3.80
N ARG A 287 24.07 7.61 5.13
CA ARG A 287 25.20 7.52 6.07
C ARG A 287 25.98 6.23 5.83
N ASP A 288 27.30 6.35 5.85
CA ASP A 288 28.19 5.21 5.76
C ASP A 288 28.32 4.48 7.12
N LEU A 289 29.07 3.34 7.14
CA LEU A 289 29.33 2.57 8.34
C LEU A 289 30.33 3.25 9.31
N ASN A 290 30.62 4.53 9.14
CA ASN A 290 31.49 5.26 10.04
C ASN A 290 30.78 5.59 11.35
N TYR A 291 30.90 4.67 12.31
CA TYR A 291 30.19 4.75 13.61
C TYR A 291 30.58 5.97 14.48
N ALA A 292 31.67 6.67 14.20
CA ALA A 292 32.04 7.87 14.96
C ALA A 292 30.95 8.96 14.90
N GLN A 293 30.24 9.06 13.78
CA GLN A 293 29.13 10.01 13.63
C GLN A 293 27.89 9.65 14.46
N TYR A 294 27.72 8.37 14.84
CA TYR A 294 26.58 7.93 15.66
C TYR A 294 26.74 8.23 17.15
N THR A 295 27.98 8.38 17.62
CA THR A 295 28.28 8.55 19.04
C THR A 295 28.54 9.99 19.44
N GLU A 296 28.89 10.89 18.49
CA GLU A 296 29.39 12.23 18.80
C GLU A 296 28.43 13.38 18.44
N LYS A 297 27.40 13.15 17.60
CA LYS A 297 26.49 14.19 17.14
C LYS A 297 25.04 13.72 17.22
N GLY A 298 24.34 14.14 18.28
CA GLY A 298 22.89 14.13 18.35
C GLY A 298 22.31 15.44 17.81
N ASP A 299 21.08 15.38 17.29
CA ASP A 299 20.34 16.57 16.89
C ASP A 299 19.36 16.95 17.99
N LYS A 300 19.50 18.17 18.53
CA LYS A 300 18.67 18.67 19.62
C LYS A 300 17.26 19.04 19.18
N ASP A 301 17.07 19.33 17.90
CA ASP A 301 15.78 19.75 17.35
C ASP A 301 14.87 18.56 17.04
N LEU A 302 15.43 17.35 16.94
CA LEU A 302 14.68 16.12 16.70
C LEU A 302 13.60 15.84 17.75
N SER A 303 13.85 16.22 19.01
CA SER A 303 12.91 16.01 20.12
C SER A 303 11.66 16.89 20.06
N ALA A 304 11.69 17.98 19.30
CA ALA A 304 10.58 18.92 19.14
C ALA A 304 9.66 18.57 17.96
N ILE A 305 10.05 17.62 17.11
CA ILE A 305 9.28 17.21 15.93
C ILE A 305 8.30 16.10 16.32
N GLU A 306 7.09 16.20 15.81
CA GLU A 306 6.08 15.15 15.95
C GLU A 306 6.12 14.20 14.74
N ASP A 307 5.71 12.96 14.94
CA ASP A 307 5.44 12.01 13.87
C ASP A 307 4.20 12.44 13.05
N TYR A 308 4.11 12.01 11.79
CA TYR A 308 2.90 12.19 10.99
C TYR A 308 1.99 10.98 11.15
N ASN A 309 0.84 11.21 11.78
CA ASN A 309 -0.08 10.14 12.18
C ASN A 309 -1.55 10.51 11.94
N SER A 310 -2.45 9.53 12.08
CA SER A 310 -3.87 9.73 11.84
C SER A 310 -4.61 10.55 12.91
N HIS A 311 -3.93 10.96 14.01
CA HIS A 311 -4.47 11.89 15.00
C HIS A 311 -4.15 13.34 14.65
N ASN A 312 -3.01 13.64 14.01
CA ASN A 312 -2.54 15.00 13.74
C ASN A 312 -2.64 15.42 12.25
N THR A 313 -3.25 14.60 11.40
CA THR A 313 -3.63 14.98 10.03
C THR A 313 -5.00 15.65 9.99
N GLU A 314 -5.40 16.15 8.81
CA GLU A 314 -6.76 16.63 8.56
C GLU A 314 -7.79 15.60 8.99
N ARG A 315 -8.78 16.03 9.79
CA ARG A 315 -9.82 15.15 10.34
C ARG A 315 -11.14 15.37 9.61
N LEU A 316 -11.64 14.30 9.00
CA LEU A 316 -12.95 14.33 8.36
C LEU A 316 -14.06 14.27 9.42
N ASP A 317 -15.08 15.09 9.22
CA ASP A 317 -16.40 14.93 9.83
C ASP A 317 -17.25 13.95 9.01
N VAL A 318 -18.50 13.76 9.41
CA VAL A 318 -19.42 12.82 8.74
C VAL A 318 -19.67 13.22 7.28
N GLU A 319 -19.81 14.51 6.97
CA GLU A 319 -20.07 14.98 5.59
C GLU A 319 -18.83 14.84 4.71
N GLY A 320 -17.65 15.15 5.23
CA GLY A 320 -16.37 14.90 4.56
C GLY A 320 -16.17 13.42 4.28
N MET A 321 -16.50 12.55 5.26
CA MET A 321 -16.42 11.11 5.09
C MET A 321 -17.42 10.57 4.05
N LYS A 322 -18.66 11.08 4.02
CA LYS A 322 -19.64 10.74 2.96
C LYS A 322 -19.12 11.13 1.58
N THR A 323 -18.56 12.34 1.46
CA THR A 323 -18.00 12.83 0.20
C THR A 323 -16.89 11.90 -0.30
N LEU A 324 -16.04 11.43 0.59
CA LEU A 324 -14.97 10.51 0.26
C LEU A 324 -15.49 9.10 -0.08
N LEU A 325 -16.49 8.60 0.66
CA LEU A 325 -17.12 7.30 0.39
C LEU A 325 -17.82 7.27 -0.98
N ARG A 326 -18.44 8.38 -1.41
CA ARG A 326 -19.07 8.50 -2.74
C ARG A 326 -18.10 8.43 -3.91
N LYS A 327 -16.79 8.53 -3.68
CA LYS A 327 -15.79 8.22 -4.72
C LYS A 327 -15.66 6.72 -5.01
N LEU A 328 -16.30 5.86 -4.21
CA LEU A 328 -16.32 4.42 -4.42
C LEU A 328 -17.54 4.05 -5.25
N ASP A 329 -17.36 3.49 -6.44
CA ASP A 329 -18.45 3.18 -7.41
C ASP A 329 -19.60 2.43 -6.75
N PHE A 330 -19.33 1.40 -5.95
CA PHE A 330 -20.36 0.62 -5.28
C PHE A 330 -21.14 1.41 -4.23
N MET A 331 -20.57 2.47 -3.64
CA MET A 331 -21.30 3.33 -2.69
C MET A 331 -22.36 4.18 -3.41
N CYS A 332 -22.05 4.64 -4.62
CA CYS A 332 -23.04 5.35 -5.46
C CYS A 332 -24.20 4.40 -5.82
N GLU A 333 -23.93 3.15 -6.14
CA GLU A 333 -24.96 2.15 -6.43
C GLU A 333 -25.82 1.86 -5.19
N ILE A 334 -25.20 1.73 -4.02
CA ILE A 334 -25.92 1.52 -2.76
C ILE A 334 -26.82 2.72 -2.43
N GLU A 335 -26.32 3.94 -2.58
CA GLU A 335 -27.09 5.17 -2.35
C GLU A 335 -28.27 5.29 -3.33
N ALA A 336 -28.13 4.75 -4.55
CA ALA A 336 -29.21 4.65 -5.53
C ALA A 336 -30.23 3.52 -5.22
N GLY A 337 -30.05 2.76 -4.14
CA GLY A 337 -30.95 1.69 -3.70
C GLY A 337 -30.57 0.30 -4.17
N ASN A 338 -29.45 0.13 -4.88
CA ASN A 338 -28.94 -1.16 -5.31
C ASN A 338 -28.06 -1.76 -4.21
N LEU A 339 -28.65 -2.53 -3.28
CA LEU A 339 -27.91 -3.15 -2.20
C LEU A 339 -26.96 -4.25 -2.74
N ILE A 340 -25.75 -3.85 -3.05
CA ILE A 340 -24.68 -4.74 -3.56
C ILE A 340 -23.66 -4.95 -2.45
N VAL A 341 -23.34 -6.20 -2.16
CA VAL A 341 -22.17 -6.54 -1.32
C VAL A 341 -20.92 -6.38 -2.19
N PRO A 342 -19.99 -5.47 -1.85
CA PRO A 342 -18.78 -5.29 -2.64
C PRO A 342 -17.97 -6.60 -2.72
N GLU A 343 -17.46 -6.94 -3.92
CA GLU A 343 -16.62 -8.11 -4.10
C GLU A 343 -15.37 -8.05 -3.19
N GLY A 344 -15.09 -9.12 -2.48
CA GLY A 344 -13.86 -9.25 -1.69
C GLY A 344 -14.04 -9.34 -0.18
N VAL A 345 -15.26 -9.55 0.27
CA VAL A 345 -15.55 -9.86 1.69
C VAL A 345 -15.51 -11.36 1.95
#